data_0e36ff562d3cfea2010b2dd7663937f1
#
_entry.id   0e36ff562d3cfea2010b2dd7663937f1
#
_cell.length_a   1.000
_cell.length_b   1.000
_cell.length_c   1.000
_cell.angle_alpha   90.00
_cell.angle_beta   90.00
_cell.angle_gamma   90.00
#
_symmetry.space_group_name_H-M   'P 1'
#
loop_
_entity.id
_entity.type
_entity.pdbx_description
1 polymer ?
#
loop_
_entity_poly.entity_id
_entity_poly.type
_entity_poly.pdbx_seq_one_letter_code
_entity_poly.pdbx_strand_id
1 'polypeptide(L)'
;MRQLMTSQLGRVNHTFAHMPQDDPQTRRLIHFGRQAARSSFPVLLCGEEGVGKALLSQAIHNESERAAGPYIAVNCELYGDAALAEEFIGGDRTDNENGRLSRLELAHGGTLFLEKIEYLAVELQSALLQVIKQGVITRLDARRLIPIDVKVIATTTADLAMLVEQNRFSRQLYYACLLYTSDAADE
;
A
#
# COMPACT_ATOMS: atom_id res chain seq x y z
N MET A 1 -6.84 4.48 -26.23
CA MET A 1 -7.26 3.68 -25.08
C MET A 1 -6.37 4.03 -23.88
N ARG A 2 -6.44 5.29 -23.38
CA ARG A 2 -5.51 5.88 -22.39
C ARG A 2 -6.27 6.55 -21.23
N GLN A 3 -7.37 5.95 -20.76
CA GLN A 3 -8.33 6.64 -19.86
C GLN A 3 -8.61 5.92 -18.54
N LEU A 4 -7.77 4.95 -18.10
CA LEU A 4 -7.99 4.19 -16.86
C LEU A 4 -6.90 4.34 -15.80
N MET A 5 -6.06 5.38 -15.86
CA MET A 5 -5.05 5.67 -14.83
C MET A 5 -5.31 7.00 -14.13
N THR A 6 -6.53 7.19 -13.66
CA THR A 6 -6.77 8.25 -12.68
C THR A 6 -6.44 7.70 -11.31
N SER A 7 -5.15 7.77 -10.93
CA SER A 7 -4.79 7.74 -9.52
C SER A 7 -5.60 8.85 -8.85
N GLN A 8 -6.42 8.48 -7.89
CA GLN A 8 -7.13 9.46 -7.07
C GLN A 8 -6.10 10.22 -6.23
N LEU A 9 -5.54 11.28 -6.79
CA LEU A 9 -4.97 12.41 -6.05
C LEU A 9 -6.16 13.17 -5.45
N GLY A 10 -6.92 12.53 -4.57
CA GLY A 10 -8.11 13.11 -3.98
C GLY A 10 -8.10 12.93 -2.47
N ARG A 11 -8.59 13.93 -1.75
CA ARG A 11 -8.93 13.73 -0.35
C ARG A 11 -9.94 12.59 -0.26
N VAL A 12 -9.55 11.51 0.38
CA VAL A 12 -10.48 10.43 0.70
C VAL A 12 -11.33 10.88 1.88
N ASN A 13 -12.64 10.66 1.78
CA ASN A 13 -13.60 11.22 2.75
C ASN A 13 -14.15 10.16 3.70
N HIS A 14 -13.79 8.90 3.54
CA HIS A 14 -14.29 7.83 4.41
C HIS A 14 -13.57 7.85 5.77
N THR A 15 -14.35 7.77 6.84
CA THR A 15 -13.88 7.72 8.23
C THR A 15 -14.53 6.57 8.97
N PHE A 16 -14.03 6.20 10.14
CA PHE A 16 -14.66 5.17 10.97
C PHE A 16 -16.11 5.52 11.41
N ALA A 17 -16.47 6.80 11.39
CA ALA A 17 -17.85 7.22 11.67
C ALA A 17 -18.86 6.76 10.61
N HIS A 18 -18.41 6.49 9.39
CA HIS A 18 -19.26 5.98 8.31
C HIS A 18 -19.46 4.45 8.36
N MET A 19 -18.74 3.75 9.24
CA MET A 19 -18.88 2.30 9.39
C MET A 19 -20.01 1.97 10.37
N PRO A 20 -20.85 0.94 10.09
CA PRO A 20 -21.93 0.53 10.99
C PRO A 20 -21.36 0.03 12.31
N GLN A 21 -21.70 0.70 13.42
CA GLN A 21 -21.13 0.41 14.73
C GLN A 21 -21.97 -0.60 15.57
N ASP A 22 -23.08 -1.04 15.04
CA ASP A 22 -23.99 -1.97 15.74
C ASP A 22 -23.46 -3.41 15.72
N ASP A 23 -22.66 -3.75 14.73
CA ASP A 23 -22.05 -5.07 14.57
C ASP A 23 -20.75 -5.22 15.40
N PRO A 24 -20.61 -6.30 16.21
CA PRO A 24 -19.44 -6.56 17.02
C PRO A 24 -18.13 -6.72 16.20
N GLN A 25 -18.20 -7.33 15.01
CA GLN A 25 -17.04 -7.47 14.11
C GLN A 25 -16.58 -6.11 13.63
N THR A 26 -17.50 -5.27 13.17
CA THR A 26 -17.18 -3.91 12.72
C THR A 26 -16.55 -3.09 13.85
N ARG A 27 -17.01 -3.21 15.08
CA ARG A 27 -16.37 -2.54 16.23
C ARG A 27 -14.94 -3.00 16.46
N ARG A 28 -14.66 -4.30 16.31
CA ARG A 28 -13.28 -4.83 16.40
C ARG A 28 -12.39 -4.26 15.29
N LEU A 29 -12.90 -4.21 14.05
CA LEU A 29 -12.17 -3.62 12.89
C LEU A 29 -11.91 -2.13 13.10
N ILE A 30 -12.88 -1.37 13.63
CA ILE A 30 -12.69 0.04 13.97
C ILE A 30 -11.59 0.20 15.04
N HIS A 31 -11.63 -0.63 16.09
CA HIS A 31 -10.62 -0.59 17.15
C HIS A 31 -9.22 -0.88 16.57
N PHE A 32 -9.09 -1.95 15.80
CA PHE A 32 -7.86 -2.28 15.06
C PHE A 32 -7.41 -1.13 14.16
N GLY A 33 -8.32 -0.58 13.35
CA GLY A 33 -8.02 0.52 12.44
C GLY A 33 -7.50 1.76 13.14
N ARG A 34 -8.06 2.12 14.30
CA ARG A 34 -7.58 3.24 15.13
C ARG A 34 -6.20 3.00 15.72
N GLN A 35 -5.91 1.78 16.15
CA GLN A 35 -4.56 1.42 16.58
C GLN A 35 -3.57 1.49 15.41
N ALA A 36 -3.96 0.96 14.26
CA ALA A 36 -3.17 1.01 13.03
C ALA A 36 -2.91 2.44 12.56
N ALA A 37 -3.89 3.35 12.68
CA ALA A 37 -3.75 4.76 12.32
C ALA A 37 -2.66 5.50 13.13
N ARG A 38 -2.50 5.12 14.41
CA ARG A 38 -1.50 5.70 15.31
C ARG A 38 -0.10 5.10 15.15
N SER A 39 0.02 4.03 14.40
CA SER A 39 1.27 3.31 14.18
C SER A 39 1.92 3.72 12.87
N SER A 40 3.25 3.75 12.82
CA SER A 40 4.03 3.91 11.58
C SER A 40 4.26 2.60 10.83
N PHE A 41 3.99 1.45 11.45
CA PHE A 41 4.20 0.14 10.84
C PHE A 41 3.27 -0.11 9.65
N PRO A 42 3.69 -0.93 8.67
CA PRO A 42 2.82 -1.40 7.59
C PRO A 42 1.59 -2.13 8.14
N VAL A 43 0.47 -2.00 7.44
CA VAL A 43 -0.80 -2.66 7.77
C VAL A 43 -1.16 -3.62 6.65
N LEU A 44 -1.48 -4.86 6.99
CA LEU A 44 -2.00 -5.87 6.06
C LEU A 44 -3.46 -6.17 6.39
N LEU A 45 -4.34 -5.98 5.42
CA LEU A 45 -5.76 -6.27 5.51
C LEU A 45 -6.06 -7.53 4.68
N CYS A 46 -6.31 -8.64 5.36
CA CYS A 46 -6.69 -9.91 4.73
C CYS A 46 -8.21 -10.02 4.62
N GLY A 47 -8.69 -10.74 3.62
CA GLY A 47 -10.12 -11.04 3.47
C GLY A 47 -10.59 -11.02 2.02
N GLU A 48 -11.81 -11.46 1.79
CA GLU A 48 -12.42 -11.56 0.46
C GLU A 48 -12.58 -10.20 -0.23
N GLU A 49 -12.77 -10.22 -1.55
CA GLU A 49 -13.14 -9.02 -2.29
C GLU A 49 -14.48 -8.45 -1.80
N GLY A 50 -14.60 -7.12 -1.80
CA GLY A 50 -15.85 -6.44 -1.47
C GLY A 50 -16.16 -6.28 0.03
N VAL A 51 -15.37 -6.84 0.94
CA VAL A 51 -15.60 -6.72 2.40
C VAL A 51 -15.26 -5.35 2.99
N GLY A 52 -14.91 -4.35 2.15
CA GLY A 52 -14.68 -2.98 2.62
C GLY A 52 -13.25 -2.65 3.01
N LYS A 53 -12.24 -3.46 2.62
CA LYS A 53 -10.82 -3.20 2.93
C LYS A 53 -10.33 -1.82 2.44
N ALA A 54 -10.77 -1.37 1.27
CA ALA A 54 -10.44 -0.05 0.75
C ALA A 54 -11.01 1.08 1.61
N LEU A 55 -12.24 0.95 2.07
CA LEU A 55 -12.87 1.94 2.98
C LEU A 55 -12.18 1.97 4.33
N LEU A 56 -11.79 0.80 4.86
CA LEU A 56 -11.02 0.71 6.10
C LEU A 56 -9.65 1.39 5.96
N SER A 57 -8.96 1.22 4.83
CA SER A 57 -7.68 1.87 4.58
C SER A 57 -7.80 3.40 4.51
N GLN A 58 -8.88 3.92 3.93
CA GLN A 58 -9.17 5.35 3.92
C GLN A 58 -9.45 5.90 5.32
N ALA A 59 -10.21 5.16 6.14
CA ALA A 59 -10.48 5.55 7.51
C ALA A 59 -9.19 5.56 8.36
N ILE A 60 -8.31 4.57 8.16
CA ILE A 60 -6.98 4.54 8.81
C ILE A 60 -6.15 5.77 8.40
N HIS A 61 -6.11 6.12 7.11
CA HIS A 61 -5.41 7.31 6.64
C HIS A 61 -5.97 8.58 7.28
N ASN A 62 -7.29 8.76 7.25
CA ASN A 62 -7.96 9.98 7.73
C ASN A 62 -7.85 10.19 9.25
N GLU A 63 -7.67 9.14 10.03
CA GLU A 63 -7.43 9.25 11.48
C GLU A 63 -5.93 9.16 11.86
N SER A 64 -5.03 9.07 10.88
CA SER A 64 -3.59 9.07 11.13
C SER A 64 -3.00 10.48 11.18
N GLU A 65 -1.77 10.59 11.67
CA GLU A 65 -0.98 11.83 11.61
C GLU A 65 -0.71 12.29 10.17
N ARG A 66 -0.95 11.40 9.18
CA ARG A 66 -0.74 11.65 7.74
C ARG A 66 -2.02 12.05 7.00
N ALA A 67 -3.11 12.33 7.71
CA ALA A 67 -4.42 12.67 7.12
C ALA A 67 -4.38 13.90 6.19
N ALA A 68 -3.45 14.82 6.38
CA ALA A 68 -3.24 15.97 5.51
C ALA A 68 -2.34 15.67 4.29
N GLY A 69 -1.68 14.51 4.28
CA GLY A 69 -0.80 14.06 3.20
C GLY A 69 -1.57 13.35 2.08
N PRO A 70 -0.86 12.96 1.01
CA PRO A 70 -1.47 12.25 -0.11
C PRO A 70 -1.93 10.83 0.30
N TYR A 71 -3.01 10.39 -0.32
CA TYR A 71 -3.44 8.98 -0.32
C TYR A 71 -3.35 8.46 -1.74
N ILE A 72 -2.39 7.58 -1.99
CA ILE A 72 -2.11 7.01 -3.31
C ILE A 72 -2.52 5.54 -3.32
N ALA A 73 -3.55 5.23 -4.11
CA ALA A 73 -4.02 3.86 -4.31
C ALA A 73 -3.37 3.25 -5.56
N VAL A 74 -2.92 2.01 -5.43
CA VAL A 74 -2.29 1.22 -6.49
C VAL A 74 -2.92 -0.16 -6.52
N ASN A 75 -3.47 -0.54 -7.68
CA ASN A 75 -3.88 -1.92 -7.93
C ASN A 75 -2.66 -2.73 -8.40
N CYS A 76 -2.20 -3.65 -7.58
CA CYS A 76 -0.98 -4.43 -7.85
C CYS A 76 -1.12 -5.41 -9.04
N GLU A 77 -2.35 -5.76 -9.46
CA GLU A 77 -2.55 -6.55 -10.68
C GLU A 77 -1.95 -5.86 -11.92
N LEU A 78 -1.95 -4.53 -11.95
CA LEU A 78 -1.35 -3.76 -13.05
C LEU A 78 0.19 -3.79 -13.01
N TYR A 79 0.79 -4.15 -11.89
CA TYR A 79 2.23 -4.17 -11.63
C TYR A 79 2.76 -5.60 -11.44
N GLY A 80 2.05 -6.60 -11.95
CA GLY A 80 2.48 -8.00 -11.98
C GLY A 80 3.61 -8.28 -12.97
N ASP A 81 3.84 -7.36 -13.89
CA ASP A 81 4.95 -7.37 -14.85
C ASP A 81 5.87 -6.16 -14.56
N ALA A 82 7.19 -6.39 -14.69
CA ALA A 82 8.21 -5.36 -14.54
C ALA A 82 8.11 -4.21 -15.58
N ALA A 83 7.30 -4.37 -16.62
CA ALA A 83 7.07 -3.34 -17.64
C ALA A 83 6.59 -1.99 -17.10
N LEU A 84 5.94 -1.97 -15.93
CA LEU A 84 5.48 -0.75 -15.26
C LEU A 84 6.35 -0.38 -14.03
N ALA A 85 7.51 -0.99 -13.87
CA ALA A 85 8.41 -0.72 -12.75
C ALA A 85 8.81 0.76 -12.67
N GLU A 86 9.03 1.40 -13.82
CA GLU A 86 9.32 2.84 -13.89
C GLU A 86 8.21 3.72 -13.30
N GLU A 87 6.95 3.36 -13.52
CA GLU A 87 5.83 4.11 -12.95
C GLU A 87 5.76 3.92 -11.43
N PHE A 88 6.09 2.74 -10.94
CA PHE A 88 6.03 2.41 -9.51
C PHE A 88 7.21 2.97 -8.72
N ILE A 89 8.44 2.75 -9.20
CA ILE A 89 9.70 3.09 -8.51
C ILE A 89 10.26 4.43 -9.01
N GLY A 90 10.08 4.75 -10.30
CA GLY A 90 10.70 5.87 -11.00
C GLY A 90 11.88 5.43 -11.86
N GLY A 91 11.97 5.98 -13.07
CA GLY A 91 13.08 5.83 -14.01
C GLY A 91 14.12 6.94 -13.89
N ASP A 92 15.11 6.91 -14.80
CA ASP A 92 16.08 7.99 -14.91
C ASP A 92 15.41 9.28 -15.42
N ARG A 93 15.71 10.40 -14.78
CA ARG A 93 15.18 11.72 -15.15
C ARG A 93 15.85 12.33 -16.38
N THR A 94 16.90 11.72 -16.88
CA THR A 94 17.69 12.31 -17.99
C THR A 94 16.90 12.37 -19.30
N ASP A 95 15.91 11.50 -19.49
CA ASP A 95 15.14 11.41 -20.74
C ASP A 95 13.77 12.12 -20.70
N ASN A 96 13.33 12.63 -19.54
CA ASN A 96 12.06 13.35 -19.43
C ASN A 96 12.26 14.70 -18.76
N GLU A 97 12.34 15.77 -19.51
CA GLU A 97 12.34 17.18 -19.04
C GLU A 97 11.10 17.52 -18.17
N ASN A 98 10.07 16.65 -18.12
CA ASN A 98 8.88 16.74 -17.28
C ASN A 98 8.85 15.69 -16.16
N GLY A 99 9.97 15.35 -15.56
CA GLY A 99 10.20 14.38 -14.50
C GLY A 99 8.94 13.90 -13.75
N ARG A 100 8.24 12.91 -14.29
CA ARG A 100 7.03 12.36 -13.67
C ARG A 100 7.42 11.63 -12.38
N LEU A 101 6.82 12.03 -11.26
CA LEU A 101 7.03 11.34 -9.99
C LEU A 101 6.46 9.91 -10.05
N SER A 102 7.18 8.96 -9.49
CA SER A 102 6.71 7.58 -9.33
C SER A 102 5.58 7.49 -8.30
N ARG A 103 4.89 6.36 -8.24
CA ARG A 103 3.83 6.12 -7.24
C ARG A 103 4.36 6.24 -5.81
N LEU A 104 5.55 5.74 -5.54
CA LEU A 104 6.21 5.86 -4.24
C LEU A 104 6.53 7.31 -3.89
N GLU A 105 7.03 8.09 -4.84
CA GLU A 105 7.32 9.52 -4.61
C GLU A 105 6.05 10.33 -4.41
N LEU A 106 5.00 10.06 -5.16
CA LEU A 106 3.68 10.71 -4.99
C LEU A 106 3.08 10.45 -3.62
N ALA A 107 3.36 9.30 -3.00
CA ALA A 107 2.85 8.93 -1.68
C ALA A 107 3.67 9.53 -0.53
N HIS A 108 4.82 10.18 -0.82
CA HIS A 108 5.69 10.74 0.23
C HIS A 108 4.93 11.71 1.15
N GLY A 109 5.12 11.55 2.44
CA GLY A 109 4.41 12.32 3.49
C GLY A 109 2.98 11.83 3.76
N GLY A 110 2.50 10.79 3.07
CA GLY A 110 1.14 10.30 3.18
C GLY A 110 1.03 8.79 3.33
N THR A 111 0.08 8.21 2.60
CA THR A 111 -0.24 6.78 2.62
C THR A 111 -0.19 6.20 1.21
N LEU A 112 0.49 5.06 1.08
CA LEU A 112 0.44 4.18 -0.09
C LEU A 112 -0.49 3.01 0.21
N PHE A 113 -1.58 2.92 -0.52
CA PHE A 113 -2.54 1.83 -0.43
C PHE A 113 -2.33 0.86 -1.60
N LEU A 114 -2.00 -0.39 -1.29
CA LEU A 114 -1.70 -1.45 -2.24
C LEU A 114 -2.82 -2.48 -2.24
N GLU A 115 -3.64 -2.50 -3.28
CA GLU A 115 -4.66 -3.52 -3.46
C GLU A 115 -4.05 -4.77 -4.08
N LYS A 116 -4.39 -5.95 -3.53
CA LYS A 116 -3.98 -7.26 -4.04
C LYS A 116 -2.46 -7.39 -4.16
N ILE A 117 -1.77 -7.19 -3.04
CA ILE A 117 -0.30 -7.18 -2.99
C ILE A 117 0.34 -8.49 -3.49
N GLU A 118 -0.41 -9.59 -3.47
CA GLU A 118 0.00 -10.90 -4.01
C GLU A 118 0.36 -10.89 -5.51
N TYR A 119 -0.12 -9.91 -6.25
CA TYR A 119 0.18 -9.76 -7.68
C TYR A 119 1.40 -8.88 -7.99
N LEU A 120 1.93 -8.20 -6.98
CA LEU A 120 3.08 -7.31 -7.19
C LEU A 120 4.31 -8.10 -7.64
N ALA A 121 4.96 -7.66 -8.73
CA ALA A 121 6.17 -8.30 -9.25
C ALA A 121 7.28 -8.37 -8.17
N VAL A 122 8.09 -9.42 -8.19
CA VAL A 122 9.10 -9.70 -7.16
C VAL A 122 10.12 -8.55 -7.03
N GLU A 123 10.49 -7.94 -8.15
CA GLU A 123 11.38 -6.78 -8.22
C GLU A 123 10.79 -5.59 -7.46
N LEU A 124 9.48 -5.35 -7.61
CA LEU A 124 8.76 -4.27 -6.94
C LEU A 124 8.53 -4.57 -5.46
N GLN A 125 8.38 -5.84 -5.08
CA GLN A 125 8.35 -6.26 -3.68
C GLN A 125 9.66 -5.89 -2.96
N SER A 126 10.80 -6.04 -3.63
CA SER A 126 12.12 -5.67 -3.08
C SER A 126 12.24 -4.16 -2.86
N ALA A 127 11.77 -3.34 -3.80
CA ALA A 127 11.73 -1.89 -3.67
C ALA A 127 10.80 -1.44 -2.53
N LEU A 128 9.62 -2.04 -2.43
CA LEU A 128 8.68 -1.77 -1.34
C LEU A 128 9.28 -2.12 0.02
N LEU A 129 9.97 -3.24 0.13
CA LEU A 129 10.69 -3.64 1.35
C LEU A 129 11.77 -2.63 1.74
N GLN A 130 12.51 -2.09 0.76
CA GLN A 130 13.51 -1.06 0.98
C GLN A 130 12.87 0.22 1.57
N VAL A 131 11.74 0.65 1.03
CA VAL A 131 10.97 1.79 1.57
C VAL A 131 10.52 1.52 3.00
N ILE A 132 9.96 0.35 3.28
CA ILE A 132 9.46 -0.01 4.61
C ILE A 132 10.59 -0.04 5.65
N LYS A 133 11.75 -0.62 5.30
CA LYS A 133 12.86 -0.81 6.24
C LYS A 133 13.79 0.39 6.38
N GLN A 134 14.02 1.11 5.29
CA GLN A 134 15.07 2.12 5.19
C GLN A 134 14.52 3.53 4.92
N GLY A 135 13.25 3.64 4.51
CA GLY A 135 12.65 4.93 4.13
C GLY A 135 13.29 5.56 2.89
N VAL A 136 13.81 4.74 1.98
CA VAL A 136 14.45 5.19 0.73
C VAL A 136 14.09 4.28 -0.42
N ILE A 137 14.15 4.81 -1.64
CA ILE A 137 14.16 4.02 -2.87
C ILE A 137 15.41 4.31 -3.70
N THR A 138 15.78 3.32 -4.50
CA THR A 138 16.74 3.49 -5.61
C THR A 138 15.93 3.43 -6.90
N ARG A 139 15.95 4.50 -7.70
CA ARG A 139 15.31 4.49 -9.03
C ARG A 139 16.00 3.49 -9.94
N LEU A 140 15.26 2.98 -10.91
CA LEU A 140 15.84 2.24 -12.02
C LEU A 140 16.89 3.13 -12.69
N ASP A 141 18.07 2.58 -12.97
CA ASP A 141 19.20 3.25 -13.64
C ASP A 141 19.86 4.43 -12.90
N ALA A 142 19.37 4.77 -11.71
CA ALA A 142 19.94 5.82 -10.88
C ALA A 142 20.75 5.27 -9.70
N ARG A 143 21.92 5.86 -9.43
CA ARG A 143 22.73 5.53 -8.23
C ARG A 143 22.35 6.35 -7.00
N ARG A 144 21.28 7.15 -7.10
CA ARG A 144 20.88 8.07 -6.03
C ARG A 144 19.73 7.49 -5.22
N LEU A 145 19.90 7.47 -3.90
CA LEU A 145 18.85 7.18 -2.95
C LEU A 145 17.89 8.38 -2.83
N ILE A 146 16.59 8.10 -2.85
CA ILE A 146 15.55 9.12 -2.67
C ILE A 146 14.80 8.79 -1.37
N PRO A 147 14.76 9.71 -0.40
CA PRO A 147 14.01 9.52 0.83
C PRO A 147 12.50 9.42 0.54
N ILE A 148 11.87 8.38 1.08
CA ILE A 148 10.42 8.16 1.00
C ILE A 148 9.89 7.87 2.40
N ASP A 149 9.16 8.81 2.96
CA ASP A 149 8.43 8.63 4.22
C ASP A 149 6.95 8.38 3.92
N VAL A 150 6.49 7.15 4.08
CA VAL A 150 5.15 6.74 3.69
C VAL A 150 4.59 5.67 4.65
N LYS A 151 3.30 5.77 4.96
CA LYS A 151 2.53 4.69 5.58
C LYS A 151 2.07 3.72 4.51
N VAL A 152 2.42 2.44 4.64
CA VAL A 152 1.97 1.39 3.72
C VAL A 152 0.76 0.67 4.30
N ILE A 153 -0.32 0.58 3.53
CA ILE A 153 -1.48 -0.26 3.82
C ILE A 153 -1.68 -1.18 2.62
N ALA A 154 -1.60 -2.48 2.83
CA ALA A 154 -1.77 -3.47 1.78
C ALA A 154 -3.02 -4.31 2.01
N THR A 155 -3.63 -4.80 0.93
CA THR A 155 -4.70 -5.79 0.99
C THR A 155 -4.30 -7.06 0.26
N THR A 156 -4.83 -8.19 0.70
CA THR A 156 -4.70 -9.48 0.01
C THR A 156 -5.97 -10.31 0.15
N THR A 157 -6.22 -11.15 -0.85
CA THR A 157 -7.23 -12.22 -0.81
C THR A 157 -6.57 -13.59 -0.71
N ALA A 158 -5.26 -13.67 -0.91
CA ALA A 158 -4.49 -14.90 -0.94
C ALA A 158 -3.85 -15.21 0.42
N ASP A 159 -3.56 -16.49 0.63
CA ASP A 159 -2.66 -16.93 1.70
C ASP A 159 -1.21 -16.58 1.31
N LEU A 160 -0.71 -15.45 1.85
CA LEU A 160 0.66 -15.00 1.57
C LEU A 160 1.71 -15.95 2.12
N ALA A 161 1.44 -16.69 3.21
CA ALA A 161 2.37 -17.68 3.74
C ALA A 161 2.61 -18.81 2.72
N MET A 162 1.54 -19.30 2.08
CA MET A 162 1.64 -20.28 1.01
C MET A 162 2.43 -19.73 -0.18
N LEU A 163 2.21 -18.47 -0.58
CA LEU A 163 2.96 -17.85 -1.68
C LEU A 163 4.44 -17.68 -1.35
N VAL A 164 4.79 -17.45 -0.09
CA VAL A 164 6.19 -17.44 0.39
C VAL A 164 6.83 -18.81 0.23
N GLU A 165 6.14 -19.88 0.60
CA GLU A 165 6.65 -21.26 0.44
C GLU A 165 6.85 -21.62 -1.05
N GLN A 166 6.01 -21.08 -1.93
CA GLN A 166 6.12 -21.25 -3.38
C GLN A 166 7.15 -20.31 -4.05
N ASN A 167 7.88 -19.50 -3.28
CA ASN A 167 8.79 -18.46 -3.78
C ASN A 167 8.12 -17.42 -4.72
N ARG A 168 6.83 -17.17 -4.57
CA ARG A 168 6.04 -16.20 -5.34
C ARG A 168 5.84 -14.89 -4.59
N PHE A 169 6.13 -14.87 -3.29
CA PHE A 169 6.09 -13.68 -2.45
C PHE A 169 7.33 -13.62 -1.55
N SER A 170 7.87 -12.42 -1.35
CA SER A 170 9.04 -12.20 -0.51
C SER A 170 8.75 -12.53 0.96
N ARG A 171 9.50 -13.47 1.52
CA ARG A 171 9.42 -13.81 2.95
C ARG A 171 9.70 -12.60 3.84
N GLN A 172 10.67 -11.77 3.47
CA GLN A 172 11.02 -10.59 4.26
C GLN A 172 9.92 -9.52 4.22
N LEU A 173 9.28 -9.32 3.06
CA LEU A 173 8.14 -8.41 2.94
C LEU A 173 6.93 -8.93 3.73
N TYR A 174 6.66 -10.22 3.66
CA TYR A 174 5.61 -10.86 4.45
C TYR A 174 5.78 -10.59 5.94
N TYR A 175 6.96 -10.85 6.51
CA TYR A 175 7.22 -10.56 7.92
C TYR A 175 7.16 -9.07 8.26
N ALA A 176 7.58 -8.19 7.37
CA ALA A 176 7.47 -6.74 7.58
C ALA A 176 6.01 -6.26 7.68
N CYS A 177 5.07 -6.95 6.99
CA CYS A 177 3.64 -6.63 6.99
C CYS A 177 2.86 -7.29 8.15
N LEU A 178 3.39 -8.35 8.79
CA LEU A 178 2.66 -9.11 9.81
C LEU A 178 2.45 -8.40 11.15
N LEU A 179 3.18 -7.32 11.43
CA LEU A 179 3.09 -6.61 12.72
C LEU A 179 1.69 -6.01 12.97
N TYR A 180 1.00 -5.64 11.90
CA TYR A 180 -0.39 -5.18 11.94
C TYR A 180 -1.18 -5.90 10.84
N THR A 181 -1.75 -7.06 11.19
CA THR A 181 -2.58 -7.85 10.29
C THR A 181 -4.00 -7.92 10.84
N SER A 182 -4.98 -7.67 10.00
CA SER A 182 -6.39 -7.90 10.28
C SER A 182 -6.90 -8.97 9.32
N ASP A 183 -7.32 -10.10 9.87
CA ASP A 183 -8.17 -11.05 9.14
C ASP A 183 -9.61 -10.53 9.20
N ALA A 184 -10.06 -9.95 8.10
CA ALA A 184 -11.44 -9.50 7.97
C ALA A 184 -12.43 -10.67 7.80
N ALA A 185 -11.91 -11.92 7.79
CA ALA A 185 -12.65 -13.13 7.44
C ALA A 185 -12.74 -14.15 8.58
N ASP A 186 -12.16 -13.92 9.76
CA ASP A 186 -12.30 -14.87 10.86
C ASP A 186 -13.59 -14.61 11.67
N GLU A 187 -14.56 -15.50 11.35
CA GLU A 187 -15.85 -15.84 11.98
C GLU A 187 -16.99 -14.83 11.86
#